data_dd6345e50392cbf0e61b83e5642fd7be
#
_entry.id   dd6345e50392cbf0e61b83e5642fd7be
#
_cell.length_a   1.000
_cell.length_b   1.000
_cell.length_c   1.000
_cell.angle_alpha   90.00
_cell.angle_beta   90.00
_cell.angle_gamma   90.00
#
_symmetry.space_group_name_H-M   'P 1'
#
loop_
_entity.id
_entity.type
_entity.pdbx_description
1 polymer ?
#
loop_
_entity_poly.entity_id
_entity_poly.type
_entity_poly.pdbx_seq_one_letter_code
_entity_poly.pdbx_strand_id
1 'polypeptide(L)'
;MFRNDKKAFAKDQKTRLIVNDAVYSGYLEAMNVNQRLFMLLPLIHSEEISDHEMAYYLLNKYLREHEGYNEIKKFWQDHTKVVRQFHRYPHRNEILGRESTEEEIEFLKGPNTSW
;
A
#
# COMPACT_ATOMS: atom_id res chain seq x y z
N MET A 1 -8.17 10.08 15.06
CA MET A 1 -7.32 9.21 14.25
C MET A 1 -7.18 9.77 12.85
N PHE A 2 -5.95 9.83 12.38
CA PHE A 2 -5.67 10.43 11.07
C PHE A 2 -6.14 9.59 9.88
N ARG A 3 -6.36 8.30 10.07
CA ARG A 3 -6.67 7.37 8.98
C ARG A 3 -7.95 7.70 8.21
N ASN A 4 -8.89 8.38 8.83
CA ASN A 4 -10.18 8.76 8.21
C ASN A 4 -10.22 10.22 7.79
N ASP A 5 -9.08 10.88 7.67
CA ASP A 5 -8.95 12.28 7.31
C ASP A 5 -8.28 12.40 5.95
N LYS A 6 -8.72 13.34 5.11
CA LYS A 6 -8.07 13.66 3.83
C LYS A 6 -6.60 14.04 4.02
N LYS A 7 -6.25 14.69 5.12
CA LYS A 7 -4.88 15.06 5.45
C LYS A 7 -3.98 13.84 5.66
N ALA A 8 -4.54 12.72 6.17
CA ALA A 8 -3.77 11.49 6.34
C ALA A 8 -3.33 10.92 5.01
N PHE A 9 -4.21 10.95 4.01
CA PHE A 9 -3.86 10.46 2.66
C PHE A 9 -2.86 11.37 1.95
N ALA A 10 -2.90 12.68 2.21
CA ALA A 10 -1.88 13.59 1.72
C ALA A 10 -0.51 13.32 2.35
N LYS A 11 -0.47 12.96 3.63
CA LYS A 11 0.75 12.53 4.31
C LYS A 11 1.31 11.24 3.71
N ASP A 12 0.44 10.32 3.28
CA ASP A 12 0.86 9.07 2.64
C ASP A 12 1.62 9.36 1.35
N GLN A 13 1.23 10.37 0.58
CA GLN A 13 1.98 10.78 -0.60
C GLN A 13 3.39 11.30 -0.24
N LYS A 14 3.50 12.11 0.80
CA LYS A 14 4.81 12.59 1.29
C LYS A 14 5.67 11.43 1.77
N THR A 15 5.07 10.50 2.51
CA THR A 15 5.77 9.32 3.00
C THR A 15 6.28 8.47 1.83
N ARG A 16 5.49 8.35 0.77
CA ARG A 16 5.88 7.63 -0.45
C ARG A 16 7.12 8.25 -1.09
N LEU A 17 7.20 9.58 -1.14
CA LEU A 17 8.39 10.28 -1.65
C LEU A 17 9.61 10.04 -0.75
N ILE A 18 9.42 10.00 0.55
CA ILE A 18 10.48 9.68 1.49
C ILE A 18 11.00 8.24 1.28
N VAL A 19 10.10 7.30 1.02
CA VAL A 19 10.49 5.91 0.71
C VAL A 19 11.36 5.88 -0.54
N ASN A 20 10.97 6.59 -1.60
CA ASN A 20 11.77 6.65 -2.82
C ASN A 20 13.15 7.23 -2.57
N ASP A 21 13.25 8.29 -1.77
CA ASP A 21 14.54 8.86 -1.40
C ASP A 21 15.39 7.87 -0.60
N ALA A 22 14.79 7.13 0.32
CA ALA A 22 15.49 6.13 1.12
C ALA A 22 16.06 5.02 0.23
N VAL A 23 15.29 4.59 -0.79
CA VAL A 23 15.75 3.58 -1.75
C VAL A 23 16.95 4.09 -2.54
N TYR A 24 16.86 5.30 -3.08
CA TYR A 24 17.94 5.90 -3.85
C TYR A 24 19.20 6.14 -3.02
N SER A 25 19.03 6.46 -1.75
CA SER A 25 20.15 6.74 -0.84
C SER A 25 20.77 5.46 -0.23
N GLY A 26 20.20 4.29 -0.51
CA GLY A 26 20.69 3.02 0.03
C GLY A 26 20.37 2.80 1.50
N TYR A 27 19.46 3.58 2.08
CA TYR A 27 19.09 3.44 3.49
C TYR A 27 18.44 2.10 3.81
N LEU A 28 17.74 1.49 2.84
CA LEU A 28 17.13 0.18 3.04
C LEU A 28 18.15 -0.90 3.35
N GLU A 29 19.34 -0.79 2.80
CA GLU A 29 20.40 -1.75 3.05
C GLU A 29 20.90 -1.70 4.50
N ALA A 30 20.84 -0.52 5.12
CA ALA A 30 21.25 -0.32 6.51
C ALA A 30 20.17 -0.70 7.52
N MET A 31 18.94 -0.94 7.07
CA MET A 31 17.82 -1.28 7.94
C MET A 31 17.72 -2.78 8.20
N ASN A 32 17.13 -3.16 9.34
CA ASN A 32 16.77 -4.55 9.56
C ASN A 32 15.48 -4.89 8.77
N VAL A 33 15.12 -6.18 8.74
CA VAL A 33 14.00 -6.67 7.92
C VAL A 33 12.67 -6.03 8.31
N ASN A 34 12.42 -5.85 9.60
CA ASN A 34 11.17 -5.25 10.08
C ASN A 34 11.09 -3.76 9.74
N GLN A 35 12.20 -3.05 9.83
CA GLN A 35 12.25 -1.63 9.43
C GLN A 35 12.01 -1.48 7.93
N ARG A 36 12.56 -2.38 7.12
CA ARG A 36 12.33 -2.40 5.67
C ARG A 36 10.85 -2.60 5.36
N LEU A 37 10.21 -3.56 6.02
CA LEU A 37 8.78 -3.80 5.84
C LEU A 37 7.97 -2.54 6.12
N PHE A 38 8.22 -1.91 7.26
CA PHE A 38 7.51 -0.70 7.66
C PHE A 38 7.71 0.43 6.64
N MET A 39 8.93 0.58 6.13
CA MET A 39 9.25 1.62 5.15
C MET A 39 8.53 1.41 3.82
N LEU A 40 8.23 0.17 3.44
CA LEU A 40 7.60 -0.15 2.16
C LEU A 40 6.08 -0.11 2.19
N LEU A 41 5.45 -0.11 3.38
CA LEU A 41 4.00 -0.10 3.50
C LEU A 41 3.31 1.04 2.74
N PRO A 42 3.81 2.28 2.72
CA PRO A 42 3.17 3.34 1.97
C PRO A 42 3.03 3.07 0.48
N LEU A 43 3.93 2.28 -0.10
CA LEU A 43 3.86 1.91 -1.51
C LEU A 43 2.66 1.02 -1.80
N ILE A 44 2.37 0.08 -0.89
CA ILE A 44 1.24 -0.84 -1.08
C ILE A 44 -0.09 -0.17 -0.73
N HIS A 45 -0.07 0.87 0.09
CA HIS A 45 -1.25 1.65 0.40
C HIS A 45 -1.58 2.71 -0.66
N SER A 46 -0.71 2.86 -1.66
CA SER A 46 -0.94 3.77 -2.78
C SER A 46 -2.05 3.24 -3.70
N GLU A 47 -2.75 4.16 -4.36
CA GLU A 47 -3.71 3.83 -5.41
C GLU A 47 -3.07 3.79 -6.80
N GLU A 48 -1.74 3.94 -6.88
CA GLU A 48 -0.98 3.87 -8.12
C GLU A 48 -0.35 2.49 -8.30
N ILE A 49 -0.64 1.83 -9.42
CA ILE A 49 -0.10 0.49 -9.69
C ILE A 49 1.43 0.49 -9.78
N SER A 50 2.01 1.56 -10.30
CA SER A 50 3.48 1.65 -10.38
C SER A 50 4.14 1.58 -9.00
N ASP A 51 3.50 2.11 -7.95
CA ASP A 51 3.99 1.99 -6.59
C ASP A 51 3.91 0.55 -6.08
N HIS A 52 2.85 -0.17 -6.43
CA HIS A 52 2.73 -1.59 -6.09
C HIS A 52 3.81 -2.42 -6.76
N GLU A 53 4.11 -2.15 -8.02
CA GLU A 53 5.19 -2.83 -8.75
C GLU A 53 6.54 -2.60 -8.07
N MET A 54 6.82 -1.37 -7.66
CA MET A 54 8.02 -1.04 -6.91
C MET A 54 8.05 -1.78 -5.57
N ALA A 55 6.91 -1.84 -4.88
CA ALA A 55 6.80 -2.55 -3.60
C ALA A 55 7.17 -4.04 -3.76
N TYR A 56 6.68 -4.70 -4.79
CA TYR A 56 7.01 -6.11 -5.03
C TYR A 56 8.48 -6.31 -5.38
N TYR A 57 9.05 -5.42 -6.18
CA TYR A 57 10.47 -5.48 -6.49
C TYR A 57 11.30 -5.39 -5.20
N LEU A 58 10.97 -4.44 -4.33
CA LEU A 58 11.68 -4.24 -3.07
C LEU A 58 11.40 -5.35 -2.05
N LEU A 59 10.20 -5.90 -2.04
CA LEU A 59 9.86 -7.06 -1.23
C LEU A 59 10.78 -8.24 -1.58
N ASN A 60 10.91 -8.53 -2.86
CA ASN A 60 11.75 -9.62 -3.32
C ASN A 60 13.23 -9.38 -3.06
N LYS A 61 13.68 -8.12 -3.14
CA LYS A 61 15.08 -7.77 -2.94
C LYS A 61 15.48 -7.73 -1.46
N TYR A 62 14.63 -7.18 -0.59
CA TYR A 62 15.01 -6.84 0.78
C TYR A 62 14.27 -7.60 1.88
N LEU A 63 13.18 -8.31 1.57
CA LEU A 63 12.35 -8.96 2.58
C LEU A 63 12.25 -10.48 2.45
N ARG A 64 13.03 -11.08 1.55
CA ARG A 64 12.98 -12.54 1.35
C ARG A 64 13.32 -13.33 2.60
N GLU A 65 14.16 -12.79 3.47
CA GLU A 65 14.57 -13.45 4.72
C GLU A 65 13.58 -13.25 5.86
N HIS A 66 12.54 -12.43 5.66
CA HIS A 66 11.52 -12.22 6.67
C HIS A 66 10.71 -13.52 6.85
N GLU A 67 10.46 -13.89 8.12
CA GLU A 67 9.70 -15.11 8.44
C GLU A 67 8.31 -15.13 7.83
N GLY A 68 7.67 -13.97 7.76
CA GLY A 68 6.34 -13.80 7.18
C GLY A 68 6.32 -13.43 5.70
N TYR A 69 7.40 -13.67 4.96
CA TYR A 69 7.51 -13.23 3.56
C TYR A 69 6.31 -13.69 2.71
N ASN A 70 5.93 -14.96 2.80
CA ASN A 70 4.82 -15.49 2.00
C ASN A 70 3.48 -14.87 2.37
N GLU A 71 3.23 -14.67 3.66
CA GLU A 71 2.00 -14.05 4.15
C GLU A 71 1.94 -12.57 3.77
N ILE A 72 3.06 -11.86 3.90
CA ILE A 72 3.16 -10.45 3.49
C ILE A 72 2.87 -10.34 1.99
N LYS A 73 3.48 -11.17 1.18
CA LYS A 73 3.30 -11.17 -0.26
C LYS A 73 1.84 -11.39 -0.64
N LYS A 74 1.19 -12.37 -0.02
CA LYS A 74 -0.23 -12.66 -0.26
C LYS A 74 -1.11 -11.48 0.14
N PHE A 75 -0.85 -10.90 1.30
CA PHE A 75 -1.60 -9.75 1.80
C PHE A 75 -1.47 -8.55 0.85
N TRP A 76 -0.26 -8.30 0.35
CA TRP A 76 -0.03 -7.23 -0.61
C TRP A 76 -0.70 -7.52 -1.95
N GLN A 77 -0.71 -8.78 -2.39
CA GLN A 77 -1.40 -9.18 -3.62
C GLN A 77 -2.91 -8.91 -3.53
N ASP A 78 -3.52 -9.12 -2.37
CA ASP A 78 -4.93 -8.81 -2.15
C ASP A 78 -5.19 -7.30 -2.30
N HIS A 79 -4.30 -6.46 -1.78
CA HIS A 79 -4.39 -5.01 -1.97
C HIS A 79 -4.26 -4.63 -3.45
N THR A 80 -3.28 -5.17 -4.12
CA THR A 80 -3.02 -4.86 -5.54
C THR A 80 -4.19 -5.28 -6.43
N LYS A 81 -4.84 -6.39 -6.13
CA LYS A 81 -6.04 -6.83 -6.85
C LYS A 81 -7.11 -5.76 -6.85
N VAL A 82 -7.35 -5.14 -5.72
CA VAL A 82 -8.36 -4.08 -5.58
C VAL A 82 -7.99 -2.87 -6.44
N VAL A 83 -6.75 -2.43 -6.39
CA VAL A 83 -6.29 -1.29 -7.18
C VAL A 83 -6.32 -1.61 -8.67
N ARG A 84 -5.98 -2.84 -9.09
CA ARG A 84 -6.08 -3.24 -10.49
C ARG A 84 -7.52 -3.26 -10.98
N GLN A 85 -8.47 -3.69 -10.14
CA GLN A 85 -9.87 -3.80 -10.51
C GLN A 85 -10.56 -2.43 -10.55
N PHE A 86 -10.33 -1.59 -9.56
CA PHE A 86 -11.06 -0.34 -9.37
C PHE A 86 -10.22 0.91 -9.62
N HIS A 87 -8.92 0.76 -9.82
CA HIS A 87 -7.94 1.85 -9.94
C HIS A 87 -7.88 2.75 -8.71
N ARG A 88 -8.39 2.26 -7.58
CA ARG A 88 -8.41 2.95 -6.29
C ARG A 88 -8.86 1.98 -5.20
N TYR A 89 -8.76 2.43 -3.95
CA TYR A 89 -9.31 1.71 -2.81
C TYR A 89 -10.74 2.21 -2.53
N PRO A 90 -11.78 1.41 -2.86
CA PRO A 90 -13.17 1.87 -2.70
C PRO A 90 -13.55 2.29 -1.29
N HIS A 91 -12.95 1.67 -0.26
CA HIS A 91 -13.23 2.03 1.14
C HIS A 91 -12.85 3.47 1.49
N ARG A 92 -12.05 4.15 0.65
CA ARG A 92 -11.68 5.56 0.83
C ARG A 92 -12.65 6.53 0.18
N ASN A 93 -13.60 6.04 -0.62
CA ASN A 93 -14.46 6.90 -1.43
C ASN A 93 -15.25 7.89 -0.57
N GLU A 94 -15.86 7.44 0.51
CA GLU A 94 -16.65 8.29 1.39
C GLU A 94 -15.81 9.43 1.98
N ILE A 95 -14.65 9.08 2.54
CA ILE A 95 -13.75 10.06 3.17
C ILE A 95 -13.20 11.07 2.16
N LEU A 96 -12.92 10.63 0.93
CA LEU A 96 -12.36 11.49 -0.11
C LEU A 96 -13.42 12.19 -0.95
N GLY A 97 -14.71 11.97 -0.65
CA GLY A 97 -15.82 12.60 -1.37
C GLY A 97 -15.98 12.05 -2.79
N ARG A 98 -15.57 10.82 -3.04
CA ARG A 98 -15.74 10.15 -4.33
C ARG A 98 -17.00 9.29 -4.30
N GLU A 99 -17.73 9.27 -5.42
CA GLU A 99 -18.87 8.38 -5.55
C GLU A 99 -18.43 6.96 -5.82
N SER A 100 -19.07 5.98 -5.18
CA SER A 100 -18.82 4.57 -5.44
C SER A 100 -19.66 4.09 -6.61
N THR A 101 -19.03 3.28 -7.48
CA THR A 101 -19.76 2.59 -8.54
C THR A 101 -20.59 1.44 -7.95
N GLU A 102 -21.52 0.88 -8.74
CA GLU A 102 -22.30 -0.28 -8.30
C GLU A 102 -21.38 -1.47 -7.97
N GLU A 103 -20.37 -1.69 -8.78
CA GLU A 103 -19.38 -2.76 -8.53
C GLU A 103 -18.61 -2.53 -7.22
N GLU A 104 -18.25 -1.28 -6.95
CA GLU A 104 -17.58 -0.92 -5.70
C GLU A 104 -18.48 -1.11 -4.49
N ILE A 105 -19.75 -0.76 -4.60
CA ILE A 105 -20.72 -0.97 -3.52
C ILE A 105 -20.86 -2.46 -3.22
N GLU A 106 -20.98 -3.30 -4.23
CA GLU A 106 -21.01 -4.75 -4.04
C GLU A 106 -19.72 -5.28 -3.40
N PHE A 107 -18.59 -4.80 -3.87
CA PHE A 107 -17.29 -5.18 -3.28
C PHE A 107 -17.24 -4.84 -1.79
N LEU A 108 -17.70 -3.65 -1.41
CA LEU A 108 -17.63 -3.18 -0.01
C LEU A 108 -18.53 -3.95 0.95
N LYS A 109 -19.49 -4.70 0.44
CA LYS A 109 -20.34 -5.59 1.25
C LYS A 109 -19.63 -6.86 1.67
N GLY A 110 -18.56 -7.22 0.99
CA GLY A 110 -17.80 -8.43 1.28
C GLY A 110 -16.78 -8.25 2.42
N PRO A 111 -16.13 -9.33 2.85
CA PRO A 111 -15.08 -9.26 3.88
C PRO A 111 -13.77 -8.72 3.29
N ASN A 112 -12.90 -8.21 4.18
CA ASN A 112 -11.54 -7.76 3.83
C ASN A 112 -11.53 -6.66 2.76
N THR A 113 -12.42 -5.69 2.89
CA THR A 113 -12.58 -4.60 1.91
C THR A 113 -11.94 -3.28 2.35
N SER A 114 -11.45 -3.21 3.57
CA SER A 114 -10.76 -2.02 4.10
C SER A 114 -9.53 -2.43 4.90
N TRP A 115 -8.46 -1.68 4.72
CA TRP A 115 -7.18 -1.95 5.35
C TRP A 115 -6.61 -0.71 6.03
#